data_74519aa0e4460144a808dbffc6d6c2d7
#
_entry.id   74519aa0e4460144a808dbffc6d6c2d7
#
_cell.length_a   1.000
_cell.length_b   1.000
_cell.length_c   1.000
_cell.angle_alpha   90.00
_cell.angle_beta   90.00
_cell.angle_gamma   90.00
#
_symmetry.space_group_name_H-M   'P 1'
#
loop_
_entity.id
_entity.type
_entity.pdbx_description
1 polymer ?
#
loop_
_entity_poly.entity_id
_entity_poly.type
_entity_poly.pdbx_seq_one_letter_code
_entity_poly.pdbx_strand_id
1 'polypeptide(L)'
;MLSKKIILILFVFCLSCTSETSSTKLIGKFNIEKDLYLAQFDCKTDTDDIHSIAGIATMLSDSRFLNVKYHAVAGTYGIQDGLYVPANELFEIAFGTHWSDAHSNFEQALSEVTKLVIKTLKEGGNIWIAEAGQSDFSASIIKNIKNTFPSINTKFQIHIVQHSNWNENNTATDNLTYVKENADYIKIPDGNVVGNGSPGFYTEDKVNWRNYITDSKLINVWEKAFEIANEYNGKDGRHNNPAIANGGMDFSDVSETCWIFGFNYLKNAVQFFEEFSSLNN
;
A
#
# COMPACT_ATOMS: atom_id res chain seq x y z
N MET A 1 -6.17 6.48 87.84
CA MET A 1 -5.49 5.73 86.76
C MET A 1 -6.33 5.82 85.53
N LEU A 2 -5.95 6.74 84.60
CA LEU A 2 -6.63 6.86 83.26
C LEU A 2 -5.88 6.03 82.22
N SER A 3 -6.58 5.06 81.65
CA SER A 3 -6.09 4.23 80.56
C SER A 3 -6.23 5.02 79.21
N LYS A 4 -5.12 5.33 78.61
CA LYS A 4 -5.09 5.89 77.26
C LYS A 4 -5.24 4.76 76.24
N LYS A 5 -6.37 4.71 75.52
CA LYS A 5 -6.54 3.87 74.34
C LYS A 5 -5.91 4.56 73.15
N ILE A 6 -4.88 3.94 72.58
CA ILE A 6 -4.26 4.33 71.29
C ILE A 6 -5.10 3.70 70.20
N ILE A 7 -5.72 4.57 69.34
CA ILE A 7 -6.41 4.11 68.12
C ILE A 7 -5.38 4.17 66.98
N LEU A 8 -5.01 3.00 66.48
CA LEU A 8 -4.15 2.87 65.30
C LEU A 8 -5.03 2.96 64.02
N ILE A 9 -4.93 4.09 63.30
CA ILE A 9 -5.61 4.28 62.04
C ILE A 9 -4.72 3.68 60.94
N LEU A 10 -5.15 2.56 60.36
CA LEU A 10 -4.50 1.92 59.22
C LEU A 10 -4.95 2.63 57.94
N PHE A 11 -4.06 3.43 57.35
CA PHE A 11 -4.29 4.00 56.01
C PHE A 11 -4.04 2.91 54.96
N VAL A 12 -5.09 2.38 54.39
CA VAL A 12 -5.00 1.51 53.21
C VAL A 12 -4.84 2.42 51.97
N PHE A 13 -3.64 2.52 51.45
CA PHE A 13 -3.41 3.10 50.10
C PHE A 13 -3.90 2.10 49.06
N CYS A 14 -5.10 2.33 48.53
CA CYS A 14 -5.51 1.70 47.26
C CYS A 14 -4.71 2.30 46.14
N LEU A 15 -3.66 1.64 45.69
CA LEU A 15 -3.03 1.88 44.39
C LEU A 15 -4.03 1.47 43.31
N SER A 16 -4.81 2.44 42.81
CA SER A 16 -5.59 2.25 41.58
C SER A 16 -4.59 2.17 40.43
N CYS A 17 -4.27 0.95 40.02
CA CYS A 17 -3.61 0.68 38.77
C CYS A 17 -4.63 0.97 37.64
N THR A 18 -4.66 2.19 37.15
CA THR A 18 -5.35 2.48 35.89
C THR A 18 -4.53 1.82 34.79
N SER A 19 -4.96 0.64 34.35
CA SER A 19 -4.52 0.11 33.08
C SER A 19 -5.01 1.08 32.00
N GLU A 20 -4.13 1.95 31.49
CA GLU A 20 -4.37 2.61 30.22
C GLU A 20 -4.52 1.50 29.18
N THR A 21 -5.75 1.19 28.83
CA THR A 21 -6.02 0.45 27.60
C THR A 21 -5.60 1.36 26.46
N SER A 22 -4.37 1.19 25.99
CA SER A 22 -3.91 1.76 24.73
C SER A 22 -4.91 1.32 23.65
N SER A 23 -5.79 2.23 23.24
CA SER A 23 -6.67 1.98 22.11
C SER A 23 -5.76 1.84 20.89
N THR A 24 -5.69 0.66 20.32
CA THR A 24 -4.96 0.39 19.09
C THR A 24 -5.46 1.39 18.02
N LYS A 25 -4.57 2.23 17.52
CA LYS A 25 -4.93 3.23 16.51
C LYS A 25 -4.99 2.53 15.14
N LEU A 26 -6.20 2.16 14.71
CA LEU A 26 -6.45 1.49 13.44
C LEU A 26 -6.96 2.47 12.38
N ILE A 27 -6.49 2.31 11.14
CA ILE A 27 -7.15 2.81 9.93
C ILE A 27 -7.54 1.58 9.11
N GLY A 28 -8.84 1.33 8.97
CA GLY A 28 -9.31 0.09 8.38
C GLY A 28 -8.79 -1.15 9.13
N LYS A 29 -7.95 -1.94 8.48
CA LYS A 29 -7.30 -3.13 9.05
C LYS A 29 -5.88 -2.87 9.56
N PHE A 30 -5.31 -1.72 9.21
CA PHE A 30 -3.92 -1.37 9.45
C PHE A 30 -3.71 -0.73 10.84
N ASN A 31 -2.76 -1.25 11.60
CA ASN A 31 -2.34 -0.67 12.88
C ASN A 31 -1.21 0.33 12.66
N ILE A 32 -1.51 1.63 12.78
CA ILE A 32 -0.56 2.72 12.49
C ILE A 32 0.72 2.65 13.35
N GLU A 33 0.62 2.14 14.58
CA GLU A 33 1.75 2.14 15.51
C GLU A 33 2.75 1.01 15.20
N LYS A 34 2.27 -0.11 14.66
CA LYS A 34 3.04 -1.34 14.56
C LYS A 34 3.30 -1.81 13.14
N ASP A 35 2.31 -1.69 12.25
CA ASP A 35 2.35 -2.32 10.94
C ASP A 35 3.21 -1.56 9.94
N LEU A 36 3.60 -2.26 8.87
CA LEU A 36 4.26 -1.70 7.70
C LEU A 36 3.37 -1.92 6.48
N TYR A 37 3.12 -0.84 5.75
CA TYR A 37 2.46 -0.86 4.45
C TYR A 37 3.49 -0.92 3.32
N LEU A 38 3.35 -1.87 2.40
CA LEU A 38 4.15 -1.98 1.19
C LEU A 38 3.26 -1.76 -0.03
N ALA A 39 3.59 -0.75 -0.84
CA ALA A 39 2.97 -0.51 -2.13
C ALA A 39 3.87 -1.08 -3.22
N GLN A 40 3.43 -2.13 -3.89
CA GLN A 40 4.19 -2.79 -4.96
C GLN A 40 3.58 -2.41 -6.32
N PHE A 41 4.41 -2.05 -7.27
CA PHE A 41 4.03 -1.65 -8.62
C PHE A 41 4.88 -2.41 -9.63
N ASP A 42 4.26 -3.05 -10.61
CA ASP A 42 5.04 -3.68 -11.68
C ASP A 42 5.55 -2.69 -12.72
N CYS A 43 4.83 -1.59 -12.97
CA CYS A 43 5.13 -0.58 -13.99
C CYS A 43 5.37 -1.21 -15.37
N LYS A 44 4.63 -2.29 -15.70
CA LYS A 44 4.85 -3.10 -16.89
C LYS A 44 3.58 -3.86 -17.27
N THR A 45 3.08 -3.84 -18.42
CA THR A 45 3.35 -3.08 -19.64
C THR A 45 2.44 -1.87 -19.79
N ASP A 46 1.51 -1.72 -18.87
CA ASP A 46 0.50 -0.67 -18.77
C ASP A 46 1.06 0.56 -18.06
N THR A 47 0.34 1.65 -18.15
CA THR A 47 0.68 2.92 -17.49
C THR A 47 -0.30 3.29 -16.37
N ASP A 48 -1.17 2.39 -15.95
CA ASP A 48 -2.11 2.53 -14.82
C ASP A 48 -1.40 2.67 -13.47
N ASP A 49 -0.33 1.90 -13.26
CA ASP A 49 0.56 2.06 -12.11
C ASP A 49 1.05 3.49 -11.91
N ILE A 50 1.27 4.22 -13.01
CA ILE A 50 1.78 5.60 -12.95
C ILE A 50 0.77 6.54 -12.30
N HIS A 51 -0.52 6.40 -12.62
CA HIS A 51 -1.58 7.12 -11.94
C HIS A 51 -1.81 6.56 -10.52
N SER A 52 -1.61 5.26 -10.31
CA SER A 52 -1.76 4.60 -9.00
C SER A 52 -0.70 5.08 -8.00
N ILE A 53 0.54 5.34 -8.44
CA ILE A 53 1.58 5.99 -7.63
C ILE A 53 1.07 7.34 -7.10
N ALA A 54 0.49 8.18 -7.97
CA ALA A 54 -0.05 9.48 -7.58
C ALA A 54 -1.26 9.34 -6.64
N GLY A 55 -2.12 8.36 -6.87
CA GLY A 55 -3.25 8.04 -5.99
C GLY A 55 -2.79 7.67 -4.58
N ILE A 56 -1.84 6.74 -4.46
CA ILE A 56 -1.30 6.33 -3.15
C ILE A 56 -0.58 7.49 -2.46
N ALA A 57 0.22 8.30 -3.20
CA ALA A 57 0.85 9.49 -2.63
C ALA A 57 -0.18 10.50 -2.09
N THR A 58 -1.33 10.64 -2.77
CA THR A 58 -2.44 11.48 -2.32
C THR A 58 -3.03 10.97 -1.01
N MET A 59 -3.31 9.66 -0.91
CA MET A 59 -3.79 9.05 0.34
C MET A 59 -2.79 9.25 1.49
N LEU A 60 -1.51 8.95 1.27
CA LEU A 60 -0.47 9.05 2.30
C LEU A 60 -0.19 10.49 2.75
N SER A 61 -0.61 11.49 1.98
CA SER A 61 -0.49 12.92 2.35
C SER A 61 -1.63 13.41 3.24
N ASP A 62 -2.72 12.66 3.36
CA ASP A 62 -3.82 12.99 4.25
C ASP A 62 -3.40 12.86 5.73
N SER A 63 -3.90 13.76 6.57
CA SER A 63 -3.55 13.82 8.00
C SER A 63 -3.78 12.50 8.76
N ARG A 64 -4.71 11.68 8.32
CA ARG A 64 -4.99 10.34 8.89
C ARG A 64 -3.80 9.39 8.75
N PHE A 65 -2.93 9.58 7.76
CA PHE A 65 -1.81 8.70 7.41
C PHE A 65 -0.43 9.19 7.87
N LEU A 66 -0.33 10.34 8.52
CA LEU A 66 0.96 10.97 8.90
C LEU A 66 1.95 10.05 9.63
N ASN A 67 1.45 9.05 10.35
CA ASN A 67 2.28 8.11 11.11
C ASN A 67 2.32 6.70 10.49
N VAL A 68 1.78 6.51 9.30
CA VAL A 68 1.85 5.23 8.59
C VAL A 68 3.29 4.97 8.17
N LYS A 69 3.84 3.84 8.61
CA LYS A 69 5.13 3.34 8.11
C LYS A 69 4.87 2.69 6.76
N TYR A 70 5.50 3.19 5.72
CA TYR A 70 5.31 2.65 4.37
C TYR A 70 6.62 2.54 3.60
N HIS A 71 6.61 1.72 2.56
CA HIS A 71 7.66 1.66 1.55
C HIS A 71 7.07 1.25 0.20
N ALA A 72 7.45 1.92 -0.87
CA ALA A 72 7.02 1.61 -2.23
C ALA A 72 8.10 0.78 -2.96
N VAL A 73 7.69 -0.07 -3.89
CA VAL A 73 8.61 -0.87 -4.70
C VAL A 73 8.21 -0.80 -6.16
N ALA A 74 9.12 -0.32 -7.00
CA ALA A 74 8.97 -0.29 -8.44
C ALA A 74 9.51 -1.59 -9.07
N GLY A 75 8.84 -2.11 -10.11
CA GLY A 75 9.33 -3.25 -10.87
C GLY A 75 9.06 -4.61 -10.24
N THR A 76 7.95 -4.75 -9.53
CA THR A 76 7.53 -6.02 -8.89
C THR A 76 6.77 -6.93 -9.87
N TYR A 77 7.34 -7.15 -11.05
CA TYR A 77 6.76 -8.01 -12.08
C TYR A 77 7.33 -9.44 -12.03
N GLY A 78 6.53 -10.39 -12.55
CA GLY A 78 6.88 -11.80 -12.67
C GLY A 78 7.34 -12.19 -14.07
N ILE A 79 6.61 -13.12 -14.69
CA ILE A 79 6.96 -13.70 -16.01
C ILE A 79 6.36 -12.96 -17.19
N GLN A 80 5.67 -11.84 -16.97
CA GLN A 80 5.03 -11.09 -18.04
C GLN A 80 6.05 -10.48 -19.02
N ASP A 81 5.70 -10.55 -20.30
CA ASP A 81 6.43 -9.89 -21.37
C ASP A 81 6.18 -8.36 -21.38
N GLY A 82 6.90 -7.64 -22.23
CA GLY A 82 6.71 -6.23 -22.50
C GLY A 82 7.75 -5.34 -21.81
N LEU A 83 7.61 -4.04 -22.04
CA LEU A 83 8.58 -3.03 -21.63
C LEU A 83 8.15 -2.34 -20.34
N TYR A 84 9.10 -2.17 -19.44
CA TYR A 84 8.95 -1.37 -18.22
C TYR A 84 8.70 0.11 -18.56
N VAL A 85 7.88 0.79 -17.76
CA VAL A 85 7.63 2.23 -17.83
C VAL A 85 8.56 2.93 -16.83
N PRO A 86 9.53 3.74 -17.29
CA PRO A 86 10.47 4.42 -16.40
C PRO A 86 9.76 5.47 -15.54
N ALA A 87 9.64 5.23 -14.24
CA ALA A 87 8.91 6.09 -13.32
C ALA A 87 9.73 6.57 -12.12
N ASN A 88 11.06 6.38 -12.12
CA ASN A 88 11.93 6.67 -10.98
C ASN A 88 11.76 8.10 -10.45
N GLU A 89 11.69 9.10 -11.33
CA GLU A 89 11.47 10.51 -10.95
C GLU A 89 10.13 10.68 -10.21
N LEU A 90 9.08 10.01 -10.66
CA LEU A 90 7.77 10.04 -10.01
C LEU A 90 7.83 9.39 -8.62
N PHE A 91 8.51 8.25 -8.47
CA PHE A 91 8.71 7.62 -7.16
C PHE A 91 9.46 8.54 -6.20
N GLU A 92 10.50 9.24 -6.66
CA GLU A 92 11.25 10.21 -5.85
C GLU A 92 10.38 11.37 -5.38
N ILE A 93 9.57 11.95 -6.27
CA ILE A 93 8.67 13.07 -5.95
C ILE A 93 7.56 12.59 -5.00
N ALA A 94 6.97 11.42 -5.25
CA ALA A 94 5.86 10.88 -4.48
C ALA A 94 6.29 10.42 -3.07
N PHE A 95 7.34 9.61 -2.99
CA PHE A 95 7.71 8.86 -1.78
C PHE A 95 9.05 9.27 -1.16
N GLY A 96 9.82 10.18 -1.78
CA GLY A 96 11.13 10.64 -1.30
C GLY A 96 12.12 9.49 -1.25
N THR A 97 12.59 9.13 -0.04
CA THR A 97 13.52 8.01 0.18
C THR A 97 12.82 6.69 0.56
N HIS A 98 11.49 6.67 0.58
CA HIS A 98 10.71 5.51 1.02
C HIS A 98 10.29 4.62 -0.16
N TRP A 99 11.25 4.33 -1.07
CA TRP A 99 11.02 3.41 -2.17
C TRP A 99 12.29 2.69 -2.60
N SER A 100 12.14 1.57 -3.30
CA SER A 100 13.23 0.78 -3.87
C SER A 100 12.92 0.40 -5.30
N ASP A 101 13.96 0.32 -6.15
CA ASP A 101 13.88 0.00 -7.57
C ASP A 101 14.28 -1.48 -7.80
N ALA A 102 13.28 -2.36 -7.84
CA ALA A 102 13.50 -3.77 -8.13
C ALA A 102 13.70 -4.04 -9.63
N HIS A 103 13.28 -3.11 -10.51
CA HIS A 103 13.56 -3.22 -11.95
C HIS A 103 15.05 -3.11 -12.25
N SER A 104 15.71 -2.09 -11.71
CA SER A 104 17.12 -1.84 -11.99
C SER A 104 18.06 -2.71 -11.13
N ASN A 105 17.66 -3.01 -9.88
CA ASN A 105 18.46 -3.81 -8.96
C ASN A 105 17.60 -4.63 -8.00
N PHE A 106 17.12 -5.77 -8.50
CA PHE A 106 16.24 -6.68 -7.76
C PHE A 106 16.80 -7.10 -6.41
N GLU A 107 18.06 -7.55 -6.36
CA GLU A 107 18.67 -8.07 -5.14
C GLU A 107 18.85 -7.00 -4.06
N GLN A 108 19.19 -5.78 -4.46
CA GLN A 108 19.29 -4.66 -3.53
C GLN A 108 17.90 -4.30 -2.96
N ALA A 109 16.91 -4.11 -3.83
CA ALA A 109 15.54 -3.82 -3.42
C ALA A 109 14.99 -4.91 -2.50
N LEU A 110 15.18 -6.18 -2.86
CA LEU A 110 14.77 -7.31 -2.04
C LEU A 110 15.42 -7.30 -0.66
N SER A 111 16.74 -7.01 -0.59
CA SER A 111 17.47 -6.93 0.68
C SER A 111 16.96 -5.78 1.56
N GLU A 112 16.72 -4.60 0.99
CA GLU A 112 16.22 -3.42 1.69
C GLU A 112 14.83 -3.67 2.26
N VAL A 113 13.90 -4.11 1.42
CA VAL A 113 12.51 -4.38 1.82
C VAL A 113 12.43 -5.51 2.84
N THR A 114 13.20 -6.60 2.63
CA THR A 114 13.23 -7.73 3.58
C THR A 114 13.70 -7.28 4.97
N LYS A 115 14.65 -6.35 5.08
CA LYS A 115 15.10 -5.80 6.38
C LYS A 115 13.98 -5.03 7.08
N LEU A 116 13.22 -4.19 6.35
CA LEU A 116 12.08 -3.45 6.90
C LEU A 116 11.00 -4.41 7.41
N VAL A 117 10.68 -5.42 6.60
CA VAL A 117 9.69 -6.45 6.93
C VAL A 117 10.10 -7.20 8.20
N ILE A 118 11.33 -7.74 8.26
CA ILE A 118 11.82 -8.48 9.42
C ILE A 118 11.80 -7.62 10.69
N LYS A 119 12.21 -6.35 10.58
CA LYS A 119 12.16 -5.42 11.72
C LYS A 119 10.74 -5.30 12.25
N THR A 120 9.78 -5.02 11.38
CA THR A 120 8.36 -4.85 11.76
C THR A 120 7.79 -6.12 12.40
N LEU A 121 8.03 -7.29 11.79
CA LEU A 121 7.55 -8.57 12.31
C LEU A 121 8.14 -8.91 13.69
N LYS A 122 9.42 -8.61 13.93
CA LYS A 122 10.07 -8.78 15.24
C LYS A 122 9.54 -7.82 16.30
N GLU A 123 9.09 -6.64 15.91
CA GLU A 123 8.46 -5.66 16.79
C GLU A 123 6.97 -5.98 17.06
N GLY A 124 6.45 -7.07 16.49
CA GLY A 124 5.08 -7.56 16.69
C GLY A 124 4.03 -6.82 15.84
N GLY A 125 4.46 -6.18 14.74
CA GLY A 125 3.59 -5.62 13.71
C GLY A 125 3.27 -6.65 12.62
N ASN A 126 2.35 -6.29 11.74
CA ASN A 126 2.00 -7.01 10.52
C ASN A 126 2.55 -6.28 9.29
N ILE A 127 2.61 -7.00 8.18
CA ILE A 127 2.94 -6.44 6.87
C ILE A 127 1.68 -6.47 6.01
N TRP A 128 1.33 -5.34 5.46
CA TRP A 128 0.22 -5.19 4.51
C TRP A 128 0.77 -4.81 3.15
N ILE A 129 0.60 -5.68 2.17
CA ILE A 129 1.11 -5.52 0.81
C ILE A 129 -0.08 -5.22 -0.11
N ALA A 130 -0.12 -4.02 -0.68
CA ALA A 130 -0.94 -3.71 -1.85
C ALA A 130 -0.14 -4.16 -3.07
N GLU A 131 -0.57 -5.26 -3.68
CA GLU A 131 0.19 -5.94 -4.72
C GLU A 131 -0.36 -5.57 -6.11
N ALA A 132 -0.03 -4.36 -6.55
CA ALA A 132 -0.31 -3.87 -7.91
C ALA A 132 0.77 -4.38 -8.88
N GLY A 133 0.83 -5.69 -9.03
CA GLY A 133 1.83 -6.39 -9.81
C GLY A 133 1.79 -7.88 -9.51
N GLN A 134 2.86 -8.60 -9.83
CA GLN A 134 2.91 -10.03 -9.64
C GLN A 134 3.53 -10.42 -8.30
N SER A 135 3.14 -11.59 -7.80
CA SER A 135 3.53 -12.08 -6.47
C SER A 135 5.00 -12.57 -6.37
N ASP A 136 5.79 -12.47 -7.42
CA ASP A 136 7.18 -13.00 -7.45
C ASP A 136 8.09 -12.29 -6.45
N PHE A 137 7.95 -10.97 -6.31
CA PHE A 137 8.71 -10.19 -5.35
C PHE A 137 8.29 -10.53 -3.91
N SER A 138 6.99 -10.62 -3.65
CA SER A 138 6.43 -11.05 -2.35
C SER A 138 6.87 -12.46 -1.97
N ALA A 139 6.88 -13.40 -2.93
CA ALA A 139 7.40 -14.74 -2.72
C ALA A 139 8.87 -14.73 -2.30
N SER A 140 9.68 -13.89 -2.93
CA SER A 140 11.12 -13.75 -2.62
C SER A 140 11.34 -13.20 -1.21
N ILE A 141 10.55 -12.19 -0.78
CA ILE A 141 10.57 -11.69 0.61
C ILE A 141 10.27 -12.82 1.59
N ILE A 142 9.17 -13.56 1.38
CA ILE A 142 8.74 -14.63 2.30
C ILE A 142 9.77 -15.75 2.36
N LYS A 143 10.35 -16.16 1.21
CA LYS A 143 11.43 -17.17 1.15
C LYS A 143 12.64 -16.72 1.98
N ASN A 144 13.08 -15.48 1.84
CA ASN A 144 14.20 -14.93 2.60
C ASN A 144 13.92 -14.93 4.12
N ILE A 145 12.70 -14.55 4.52
CA ILE A 145 12.31 -14.55 5.93
C ILE A 145 12.31 -15.96 6.49
N LYS A 146 11.68 -16.91 5.80
CA LYS A 146 11.60 -18.32 6.28
C LYS A 146 12.95 -19.00 6.34
N ASN A 147 13.86 -18.66 5.43
CA ASN A 147 15.24 -19.19 5.46
C ASN A 147 16.06 -18.61 6.61
N THR A 148 15.87 -17.32 6.93
CA THR A 148 16.70 -16.62 7.93
C THR A 148 16.10 -16.66 9.34
N PHE A 149 14.77 -16.61 9.44
CA PHE A 149 14.01 -16.54 10.68
C PHE A 149 12.79 -17.48 10.63
N PRO A 150 12.99 -18.81 10.62
CA PRO A 150 11.92 -19.80 10.45
C PRO A 150 10.85 -19.79 11.55
N SER A 151 11.13 -19.14 12.67
CA SER A 151 10.16 -18.96 13.78
C SER A 151 9.12 -17.88 13.51
N ILE A 152 9.33 -17.00 12.52
CA ILE A 152 8.34 -15.98 12.14
C ILE A 152 7.17 -16.65 11.41
N ASN A 153 5.96 -16.38 11.89
CA ASN A 153 4.75 -16.93 11.29
C ASN A 153 4.24 -16.02 10.16
N THR A 154 4.85 -16.14 9.00
CA THR A 154 4.51 -15.32 7.83
C THR A 154 3.04 -15.49 7.41
N LYS A 155 2.44 -16.68 7.62
CA LYS A 155 1.05 -16.97 7.25
C LYS A 155 0.03 -16.08 7.96
N PHE A 156 0.33 -15.62 9.16
CA PHE A 156 -0.57 -14.80 9.96
C PHE A 156 -0.16 -13.31 10.04
N GLN A 157 1.08 -12.99 9.65
CA GLN A 157 1.61 -11.64 9.83
C GLN A 157 1.91 -10.92 8.50
N ILE A 158 1.85 -11.61 7.37
CA ILE A 158 2.02 -11.00 6.05
C ILE A 158 0.70 -11.16 5.30
N HIS A 159 0.05 -10.03 5.05
CA HIS A 159 -1.22 -9.93 4.33
C HIS A 159 -0.95 -9.38 2.94
N ILE A 160 -1.26 -10.14 1.90
CA ILE A 160 -1.09 -9.76 0.50
C ILE A 160 -2.48 -9.53 -0.07
N VAL A 161 -2.74 -8.31 -0.55
CA VAL A 161 -4.01 -7.93 -1.16
C VAL A 161 -3.79 -7.76 -2.66
N GLN A 162 -4.55 -8.51 -3.47
CA GLN A 162 -4.43 -8.56 -4.92
C GLN A 162 -5.81 -8.49 -5.57
N HIS A 163 -6.02 -7.62 -6.56
CA HIS A 163 -7.30 -7.51 -7.27
C HIS A 163 -7.33 -8.25 -8.62
N SER A 164 -6.20 -8.34 -9.33
CA SER A 164 -6.18 -8.70 -10.74
C SER A 164 -5.95 -10.19 -11.00
N ASN A 165 -6.79 -10.79 -11.84
CA ASN A 165 -6.52 -12.14 -12.40
C ASN A 165 -5.35 -12.12 -13.38
N TRP A 166 -5.12 -10.98 -14.05
CA TRP A 166 -3.97 -10.81 -14.93
C TRP A 166 -2.67 -10.99 -14.17
N ASN A 167 -2.53 -10.34 -13.01
CA ASN A 167 -1.35 -10.43 -12.17
C ASN A 167 -1.11 -11.86 -11.68
N GLU A 168 -2.17 -12.56 -11.24
CA GLU A 168 -2.05 -13.98 -10.88
C GLU A 168 -1.56 -14.85 -12.04
N ASN A 169 -2.10 -14.63 -13.25
CA ASN A 169 -1.73 -15.42 -14.44
C ASN A 169 -0.31 -15.12 -14.95
N ASN A 170 0.23 -13.92 -14.62
CA ASN A 170 1.58 -13.50 -15.00
C ASN A 170 2.59 -13.63 -13.85
N THR A 171 2.18 -14.16 -12.72
CA THR A 171 3.07 -14.62 -11.65
C THR A 171 3.59 -16.02 -12.01
N ALA A 172 4.86 -16.30 -11.73
CA ALA A 172 5.39 -17.65 -11.84
C ALA A 172 4.57 -18.61 -10.95
N THR A 173 4.06 -19.71 -11.53
CA THR A 173 3.09 -20.60 -10.87
C THR A 173 3.56 -21.08 -9.49
N ASP A 174 4.84 -21.43 -9.38
CA ASP A 174 5.41 -21.87 -8.09
C ASP A 174 5.45 -20.76 -7.07
N ASN A 175 5.67 -19.49 -7.49
CA ASN A 175 5.67 -18.32 -6.61
C ASN A 175 4.25 -17.98 -6.15
N LEU A 176 3.27 -18.01 -7.04
CA LEU A 176 1.87 -17.78 -6.68
C LEU A 176 1.37 -18.83 -5.68
N THR A 177 1.67 -20.09 -5.93
CA THR A 177 1.35 -21.19 -5.00
C THR A 177 2.02 -20.95 -3.65
N TYR A 178 3.30 -20.58 -3.68
CA TYR A 178 4.08 -20.37 -2.46
C TYR A 178 3.53 -19.21 -1.60
N VAL A 179 3.16 -18.07 -2.19
CA VAL A 179 2.58 -16.96 -1.42
C VAL A 179 1.22 -17.33 -0.84
N LYS A 180 0.36 -18.02 -1.61
CA LYS A 180 -0.95 -18.52 -1.14
C LYS A 180 -0.84 -19.49 0.04
N GLU A 181 0.22 -20.27 0.12
CA GLU A 181 0.47 -21.20 1.23
C GLU A 181 1.10 -20.52 2.45
N ASN A 182 1.97 -19.51 2.24
CA ASN A 182 2.86 -18.98 3.27
C ASN A 182 2.55 -17.55 3.72
N ALA A 183 1.54 -16.90 3.14
CA ALA A 183 1.01 -15.60 3.56
C ALA A 183 -0.52 -15.64 3.63
N ASP A 184 -1.14 -14.68 4.30
CA ASP A 184 -2.57 -14.40 4.21
C ASP A 184 -2.84 -13.70 2.88
N TYR A 185 -3.12 -14.50 1.85
CA TYR A 185 -3.37 -14.02 0.49
C TYR A 185 -4.85 -13.71 0.31
N ILE A 186 -5.16 -12.45 0.01
CA ILE A 186 -6.51 -11.91 -0.03
C ILE A 186 -6.80 -11.43 -1.44
N LYS A 187 -7.64 -12.18 -2.17
CA LYS A 187 -8.14 -11.76 -3.47
C LYS A 187 -9.36 -10.87 -3.29
N ILE A 188 -9.28 -9.65 -3.78
CA ILE A 188 -10.40 -8.69 -3.80
C ILE A 188 -11.02 -8.62 -5.20
N PRO A 189 -12.23 -8.05 -5.36
CA PRO A 189 -12.80 -7.79 -6.68
C PRO A 189 -11.92 -6.85 -7.50
N ASP A 190 -11.98 -7.01 -8.83
CA ASP A 190 -11.15 -6.29 -9.79
C ASP A 190 -11.38 -4.76 -9.71
N GLY A 191 -10.31 -4.01 -9.48
CA GLY A 191 -10.32 -2.54 -9.38
C GLY A 191 -10.61 -1.81 -10.69
N ASN A 192 -10.53 -2.52 -11.83
CA ASN A 192 -10.90 -1.97 -13.14
C ASN A 192 -12.43 -1.96 -13.38
N VAL A 193 -13.21 -2.63 -12.52
CA VAL A 193 -14.65 -2.82 -12.73
C VAL A 193 -15.47 -2.04 -11.71
N VAL A 194 -16.13 -0.99 -12.16
CA VAL A 194 -17.03 -0.18 -11.32
C VAL A 194 -18.22 -1.02 -10.83
N GLY A 195 -18.54 -0.92 -9.53
CA GLY A 195 -19.75 -1.50 -8.95
C GLY A 195 -19.68 -2.98 -8.58
N ASN A 196 -18.50 -3.59 -8.62
CA ASN A 196 -18.29 -4.99 -8.23
C ASN A 196 -17.95 -5.22 -6.75
N GLY A 197 -17.95 -4.15 -5.94
CA GLY A 197 -17.62 -4.19 -4.51
C GLY A 197 -16.16 -3.78 -4.20
N SER A 198 -15.37 -3.42 -5.23
CA SER A 198 -14.09 -2.74 -5.13
C SER A 198 -14.22 -1.30 -5.62
N PRO A 199 -13.36 -0.36 -5.18
CA PRO A 199 -13.28 0.93 -5.83
C PRO A 199 -12.95 0.80 -7.31
N GLY A 200 -13.75 1.44 -8.18
CA GLY A 200 -13.52 1.44 -9.62
C GLY A 200 -12.83 2.74 -10.02
N PHE A 201 -11.52 2.73 -10.13
CA PHE A 201 -10.73 3.93 -10.44
C PHE A 201 -10.28 4.01 -11.90
N TYR A 202 -10.99 3.33 -12.76
CA TYR A 202 -10.87 3.44 -14.21
C TYR A 202 -11.96 4.37 -14.76
N THR A 203 -11.58 5.38 -15.54
CA THR A 203 -12.54 6.25 -16.24
C THR A 203 -11.92 6.85 -17.49
N GLU A 204 -12.65 6.78 -18.61
CA GLU A 204 -12.29 7.45 -19.87
C GLU A 204 -12.68 8.94 -19.86
N ASP A 205 -13.57 9.33 -18.95
CA ASP A 205 -13.99 10.71 -18.78
C ASP A 205 -12.90 11.51 -18.05
N LYS A 206 -12.70 12.76 -18.51
CA LYS A 206 -11.76 13.69 -17.89
C LYS A 206 -12.21 14.08 -16.50
N VAL A 207 -11.38 13.80 -15.50
CA VAL A 207 -11.58 14.23 -14.10
C VAL A 207 -10.80 15.53 -13.85
N ASN A 208 -11.49 16.55 -13.33
CA ASN A 208 -10.85 17.83 -12.97
C ASN A 208 -10.24 17.72 -11.54
N TRP A 209 -9.26 16.83 -11.38
CA TRP A 209 -8.60 16.56 -10.11
C TRP A 209 -8.00 17.81 -9.43
N ARG A 210 -7.59 18.84 -10.21
CA ARG A 210 -7.10 20.12 -9.68
C ARG A 210 -8.14 20.91 -8.88
N ASN A 211 -9.42 20.58 -8.99
CA ASN A 211 -10.45 21.16 -8.13
C ASN A 211 -10.38 20.63 -6.69
N TYR A 212 -9.72 19.50 -6.48
CA TYR A 212 -9.62 18.81 -5.20
C TYR A 212 -8.22 18.89 -4.58
N ILE A 213 -7.20 18.88 -5.42
CA ILE A 213 -5.79 18.87 -4.99
C ILE A 213 -5.21 20.26 -5.15
N THR A 214 -4.91 20.91 -4.01
CA THR A 214 -4.34 22.26 -3.94
C THR A 214 -2.93 22.27 -3.37
N ASP A 215 -2.48 21.18 -2.75
CA ASP A 215 -1.11 21.02 -2.28
C ASP A 215 -0.13 20.98 -3.45
N SER A 216 0.90 21.83 -3.41
CA SER A 216 1.84 22.01 -4.51
C SER A 216 2.68 20.75 -4.81
N LYS A 217 3.00 19.97 -3.79
CA LYS A 217 3.73 18.70 -3.97
C LYS A 217 2.84 17.69 -4.69
N LEU A 218 1.59 17.53 -4.27
CA LEU A 218 0.64 16.63 -4.90
C LEU A 218 0.29 17.05 -6.32
N ILE A 219 0.18 18.37 -6.59
CA ILE A 219 0.01 18.88 -7.96
C ILE A 219 1.18 18.40 -8.83
N ASN A 220 2.43 18.56 -8.37
CA ASN A 220 3.61 18.10 -9.10
C ASN A 220 3.61 16.57 -9.32
N VAL A 221 3.20 15.79 -8.32
CA VAL A 221 3.07 14.33 -8.43
C VAL A 221 2.07 13.96 -9.55
N TRP A 222 0.86 14.53 -9.54
CA TRP A 222 -0.15 14.25 -10.56
C TRP A 222 0.26 14.74 -11.94
N GLU A 223 0.87 15.92 -12.06
CA GLU A 223 1.37 16.44 -13.34
C GLU A 223 2.42 15.51 -13.94
N LYS A 224 3.38 15.04 -13.11
CA LYS A 224 4.40 14.09 -13.54
C LYS A 224 3.80 12.73 -13.90
N ALA A 225 2.80 12.26 -13.15
CA ALA A 225 2.10 11.02 -13.47
C ALA A 225 1.40 11.10 -14.84
N PHE A 226 0.66 12.17 -15.11
CA PHE A 226 0.03 12.36 -16.42
C PHE A 226 1.07 12.51 -17.54
N GLU A 227 2.18 13.20 -17.31
CA GLU A 227 3.27 13.34 -18.28
C GLU A 227 3.80 11.95 -18.68
N ILE A 228 4.22 11.14 -17.72
CA ILE A 228 4.79 9.81 -17.96
C ILE A 228 3.74 8.88 -18.57
N ALA A 229 2.53 8.83 -18.01
CA ALA A 229 1.49 7.95 -18.52
C ALA A 229 1.17 8.26 -19.98
N ASN A 230 0.99 9.53 -20.34
CA ASN A 230 0.75 9.94 -21.73
C ASN A 230 1.95 9.70 -22.66
N GLU A 231 3.18 9.84 -22.16
CA GLU A 231 4.39 9.57 -22.96
C GLU A 231 4.50 8.10 -23.35
N TYR A 232 4.18 7.17 -22.43
CA TYR A 232 4.46 5.74 -22.60
C TYR A 232 3.25 4.91 -22.98
N ASN A 233 2.02 5.42 -22.85
CA ASN A 233 0.79 4.69 -23.17
C ASN A 233 0.79 4.25 -24.65
N GLY A 234 0.74 2.93 -24.87
CA GLY A 234 0.79 2.32 -26.21
C GLY A 234 2.12 2.44 -26.96
N LYS A 235 3.14 3.09 -26.40
CA LYS A 235 4.43 3.33 -27.04
C LYS A 235 5.31 2.08 -27.05
N ASP A 236 5.98 1.84 -28.16
CA ASP A 236 6.95 0.75 -28.33
C ASP A 236 6.37 -0.65 -28.03
N GLY A 237 5.08 -0.85 -28.29
CA GLY A 237 4.38 -2.12 -28.04
C GLY A 237 3.86 -2.31 -26.61
N ARG A 238 3.92 -1.30 -25.75
CA ARG A 238 3.23 -1.29 -24.47
C ARG A 238 1.71 -1.33 -24.66
N HIS A 239 1.02 -1.79 -23.65
CA HIS A 239 -0.43 -1.75 -23.67
C HIS A 239 -0.96 -0.32 -23.83
N ASN A 240 -1.97 -0.16 -24.70
CA ASN A 240 -2.64 1.12 -24.87
C ASN A 240 -3.88 1.16 -23.98
N ASN A 241 -3.76 1.77 -22.82
CA ASN A 241 -4.86 1.94 -21.86
C ASN A 241 -5.86 2.98 -22.40
N PRO A 242 -7.13 2.59 -22.67
CA PRO A 242 -8.11 3.49 -23.25
C PRO A 242 -8.46 4.69 -22.37
N ALA A 243 -8.49 4.51 -21.02
CA ALA A 243 -8.78 5.61 -20.12
C ALA A 243 -7.76 6.75 -20.26
N ILE A 244 -6.47 6.38 -20.28
CA ILE A 244 -5.36 7.33 -20.43
C ILE A 244 -5.35 7.93 -21.85
N ALA A 245 -5.56 7.11 -22.89
CA ALA A 245 -5.60 7.55 -24.27
C ALA A 245 -6.72 8.59 -24.55
N ASN A 246 -7.84 8.48 -23.85
CA ASN A 246 -8.98 9.39 -23.96
C ASN A 246 -8.88 10.63 -23.05
N GLY A 247 -7.79 10.76 -22.29
CA GLY A 247 -7.55 11.89 -21.39
C GLY A 247 -8.28 11.78 -20.03
N GLY A 248 -8.78 10.59 -19.71
CA GLY A 248 -9.25 10.20 -18.38
C GLY A 248 -8.10 9.73 -17.51
N MET A 249 -8.35 8.75 -16.65
CA MET A 249 -7.36 8.18 -15.74
C MET A 249 -7.67 6.74 -15.37
N ASP A 250 -6.61 6.01 -15.07
CA ASP A 250 -6.66 4.69 -14.49
C ASP A 250 -5.67 4.61 -13.33
N PHE A 251 -6.20 4.38 -12.13
CA PHE A 251 -5.43 4.09 -10.92
C PHE A 251 -6.12 2.97 -10.13
N SER A 252 -6.57 1.95 -10.86
CA SER A 252 -7.27 0.77 -10.34
C SER A 252 -6.48 0.02 -9.26
N ASP A 253 -5.16 0.06 -9.32
CA ASP A 253 -4.25 -0.54 -8.34
C ASP A 253 -4.23 0.17 -6.97
N VAL A 254 -4.97 1.28 -6.82
CA VAL A 254 -5.23 1.86 -5.49
C VAL A 254 -6.31 1.09 -4.74
N SER A 255 -7.00 0.17 -5.40
CA SER A 255 -8.08 -0.63 -4.79
C SER A 255 -7.61 -1.48 -3.62
N GLU A 256 -6.44 -2.10 -3.71
CA GLU A 256 -5.83 -2.86 -2.61
C GLU A 256 -5.54 -1.95 -1.42
N THR A 257 -4.99 -0.77 -1.67
CA THR A 257 -4.71 0.24 -0.65
C THR A 257 -5.99 0.69 0.04
N CYS A 258 -7.04 0.98 -0.73
CA CYS A 258 -8.35 1.32 -0.21
C CYS A 258 -8.93 0.19 0.65
N TRP A 259 -8.77 -1.07 0.23
CA TRP A 259 -9.25 -2.21 1.01
C TRP A 259 -8.49 -2.37 2.34
N ILE A 260 -7.18 -2.19 2.35
CA ILE A 260 -6.35 -2.25 3.56
C ILE A 260 -6.78 -1.19 4.56
N PHE A 261 -6.93 0.03 4.11
CA PHE A 261 -7.21 1.19 4.95
C PHE A 261 -8.71 1.47 5.17
N GLY A 262 -9.60 0.61 4.64
CA GLY A 262 -11.04 0.68 4.91
C GLY A 262 -11.81 1.70 4.06
N PHE A 263 -11.28 2.08 2.90
CA PHE A 263 -11.90 2.99 1.93
C PHE A 263 -12.54 2.26 0.73
N ASN A 264 -12.79 0.98 0.86
CA ASN A 264 -13.42 0.16 -0.18
C ASN A 264 -14.90 0.53 -0.49
N TYR A 265 -15.47 1.49 0.23
CA TYR A 265 -16.78 2.09 -0.08
C TYR A 265 -16.73 3.13 -1.21
N LEU A 266 -15.56 3.65 -1.56
CA LEU A 266 -15.36 4.55 -2.69
C LEU A 266 -15.70 3.82 -3.99
N LYS A 267 -16.35 4.49 -4.91
CA LYS A 267 -16.89 3.85 -6.12
C LYS A 267 -16.19 4.27 -7.41
N ASN A 268 -15.59 5.46 -7.42
CA ASN A 268 -15.00 6.02 -8.63
C ASN A 268 -13.95 7.08 -8.29
N ALA A 269 -13.23 7.55 -9.32
CA ALA A 269 -12.18 8.54 -9.20
C ALA A 269 -12.64 9.87 -8.56
N VAL A 270 -13.86 10.33 -8.85
CA VAL A 270 -14.39 11.58 -8.27
C VAL A 270 -14.53 11.44 -6.75
N GLN A 271 -15.13 10.36 -6.28
CA GLN A 271 -15.27 10.10 -4.85
C GLN A 271 -13.91 9.95 -4.15
N PHE A 272 -12.91 9.39 -4.84
CA PHE A 272 -11.55 9.33 -4.32
C PHE A 272 -10.99 10.74 -4.07
N PHE A 273 -11.10 11.64 -5.05
CA PHE A 273 -10.63 13.01 -4.88
C PHE A 273 -11.45 13.82 -3.87
N GLU A 274 -12.74 13.56 -3.75
CA GLU A 274 -13.58 14.17 -2.70
C GLU A 274 -13.15 13.72 -1.31
N GLU A 275 -12.84 12.44 -1.12
CA GLU A 275 -12.40 11.86 0.15
C GLU A 275 -11.02 12.35 0.59
N PHE A 276 -10.07 12.44 -0.36
CA PHE A 276 -8.67 12.83 -0.12
C PHE A 276 -8.37 14.26 -0.60
N SER A 277 -9.37 15.12 -0.62
CA SER A 277 -9.23 16.52 -1.02
C SER A 277 -8.32 17.28 -0.06
N SER A 278 -7.34 18.02 -0.60
CA SER A 278 -6.53 18.96 0.19
C SER A 278 -7.36 20.09 0.81
N LEU A 279 -8.62 20.24 0.39
CA LEU A 279 -9.54 21.25 0.96
C LEU A 279 -10.10 20.81 2.32
N ASN A 280 -9.98 19.55 2.68
CA ASN A 280 -10.49 18.96 3.92
C ASN A 280 -9.43 18.86 5.03
N ASN A 281 -8.17 19.24 4.77
CA ASN A 281 -7.02 19.17 5.68
C ASN A 281 -6.67 20.53 6.30
#